data_5cd57c10957f7e504a99300321c08d65
#
_entry.id   5cd57c10957f7e504a99300321c08d65
#
_cell.length_a   1.000
_cell.length_b   1.000
_cell.length_c   1.000
_cell.angle_alpha   90.00
_cell.angle_beta   90.00
_cell.angle_gamma   90.00
#
_symmetry.space_group_name_H-M   'P 1'
#
loop_
_entity.id
_entity.type
_entity.pdbx_description
1 polymer ?
#
loop_
_entity_poly.entity_id
_entity_poly.type
_entity_poly.pdbx_seq_one_letter_code
_entity_poly.pdbx_strand_id
1 'polypeptide(L)'
;MRYIALFESISGASVKDCIVDEVEQRAIFIVNQGQVGVAIGRGGRNIHTLERMTGKKHEIIEYSDDPDQFMKNALKPAMVREVRVIERTDGKKMAVITVNPKDKGVAIGKNGKNAERLRFLAKRYFDIQNVSIT
;
A
#
# COMPACT_ATOMS: atom_id res chain seq x y z
N MET A 1 -7.17 14.57 13.35
CA MET A 1 -8.34 14.02 12.64
C MET A 1 -8.29 12.49 12.67
N ARG A 2 -9.40 11.86 12.90
CA ARG A 2 -9.48 10.39 12.95
C ARG A 2 -9.83 9.85 11.56
N TYR A 3 -8.82 9.69 10.73
CA TYR A 3 -9.01 9.28 9.33
C TYR A 3 -9.68 7.91 9.20
N ILE A 4 -9.29 6.94 10.02
CA ILE A 4 -9.86 5.60 9.94
C ILE A 4 -11.37 5.64 10.23
N ALA A 5 -11.76 6.32 11.30
CA ALA A 5 -13.19 6.42 11.66
C ALA A 5 -13.99 7.11 10.56
N LEU A 6 -13.47 8.18 10.00
CA LEU A 6 -14.11 8.89 8.89
C LEU A 6 -14.24 7.98 7.66
N PHE A 7 -13.15 7.30 7.30
CA PHE A 7 -13.15 6.40 6.15
C PHE A 7 -14.17 5.28 6.31
N GLU A 8 -14.19 4.64 7.47
CA GLU A 8 -15.13 3.55 7.73
C GLU A 8 -16.58 4.05 7.75
N SER A 9 -16.82 5.24 8.27
CA SER A 9 -18.15 5.84 8.30
C SER A 9 -18.70 6.12 6.90
N ILE A 10 -17.85 6.65 6.00
CA ILE A 10 -18.26 7.00 4.64
C ILE A 10 -18.38 5.76 3.76
N SER A 11 -17.43 4.84 3.85
CA SER A 11 -17.35 3.70 2.93
C SER A 11 -18.01 2.43 3.43
N GLY A 12 -18.08 2.24 4.74
CA GLY A 12 -18.50 0.98 5.32
C GLY A 12 -17.42 -0.10 5.26
N ALA A 13 -16.24 0.22 4.77
CA ALA A 13 -15.14 -0.74 4.68
C ALA A 13 -14.46 -0.90 6.03
N SER A 14 -13.91 -2.10 6.26
CA SER A 14 -13.09 -2.38 7.44
C SER A 14 -11.64 -2.03 7.16
N VAL A 15 -11.06 -1.13 7.97
CA VAL A 15 -9.71 -0.60 7.78
C VAL A 15 -8.80 -1.11 8.87
N LYS A 16 -7.63 -1.64 8.45
CA LYS A 16 -6.60 -2.12 9.36
C LYS A 16 -5.70 -0.98 9.85
N ASP A 17 -5.34 -0.06 8.96
CA ASP A 17 -4.34 0.97 9.26
C ASP A 17 -4.47 2.15 8.31
N CYS A 18 -3.90 3.28 8.72
CA CYS A 18 -3.86 4.48 7.90
C CYS A 18 -2.51 5.17 8.10
N ILE A 19 -1.85 5.48 7.01
CA ILE A 19 -0.59 6.22 7.01
C ILE A 19 -0.84 7.56 6.31
N VAL A 20 -0.62 8.66 7.04
CA VAL A 20 -0.82 10.01 6.50
C VAL A 20 0.53 10.61 6.14
N ASP A 21 0.67 11.06 4.91
CA ASP A 21 1.84 11.75 4.41
C ASP A 21 1.49 13.21 4.19
N GLU A 22 1.86 14.06 5.15
CA GLU A 22 1.56 15.50 5.10
C GLU A 22 2.35 16.21 4.02
N VAL A 23 3.56 15.74 3.72
CA VAL A 23 4.41 16.38 2.69
C VAL A 23 3.78 16.18 1.31
N GLU A 24 3.36 14.96 1.00
CA GLU A 24 2.75 14.63 -0.28
C GLU A 24 1.23 14.82 -0.31
N GLN A 25 0.65 15.24 0.79
CA GLN A 25 -0.80 15.46 0.92
C GLN A 25 -1.61 14.25 0.49
N ARG A 26 -1.27 13.09 1.05
CA ARG A 26 -2.00 11.85 0.77
C ARG A 26 -2.16 10.99 2.01
N ALA A 27 -3.20 10.17 2.00
CA ALA A 27 -3.47 9.18 3.04
C ALA A 27 -3.53 7.80 2.39
N ILE A 28 -2.86 6.84 3.00
CA ILE A 28 -2.82 5.46 2.52
C ILE A 28 -3.60 4.63 3.51
N PHE A 29 -4.66 3.99 3.03
CA PHE A 29 -5.52 3.14 3.85
C PHE A 29 -5.23 1.69 3.54
N ILE A 30 -4.86 0.94 4.58
CA ILE A 30 -4.68 -0.50 4.49
C ILE A 30 -6.02 -1.10 4.93
N VAL A 31 -6.76 -1.65 3.98
CA VAL A 31 -8.08 -2.23 4.25
C VAL A 31 -7.96 -3.73 4.44
N ASN A 32 -8.88 -4.31 5.18
CA ASN A 32 -8.91 -5.75 5.39
C ASN A 32 -9.25 -6.47 4.10
N GLN A 33 -8.91 -7.75 4.04
CA GLN A 33 -9.10 -8.55 2.84
C GLN A 33 -10.55 -8.53 2.39
N GLY A 34 -10.76 -8.33 1.08
CA GLY A 34 -12.09 -8.28 0.48
C GLY A 34 -12.78 -6.93 0.57
N GLN A 35 -12.15 -5.91 1.16
CA GLN A 35 -12.79 -4.63 1.43
C GLN A 35 -12.50 -3.53 0.39
N VAL A 36 -11.66 -3.81 -0.62
CA VAL A 36 -11.24 -2.77 -1.59
C VAL A 36 -12.43 -2.22 -2.38
N GLY A 37 -13.31 -3.10 -2.87
CA GLY A 37 -14.46 -2.66 -3.65
C GLY A 37 -15.39 -1.74 -2.87
N VAL A 38 -15.68 -2.09 -1.61
CA VAL A 38 -16.51 -1.28 -0.72
C VAL A 38 -15.81 0.05 -0.41
N ALA A 39 -14.51 0.00 -0.18
CA ALA A 39 -13.73 1.20 0.14
C ALA A 39 -13.78 2.22 -1.00
N ILE A 40 -13.60 1.77 -2.23
CA ILE A 40 -13.62 2.65 -3.41
C ILE A 40 -15.03 3.15 -3.68
N GLY A 41 -16.01 2.25 -3.58
CA GLY A 41 -17.39 2.54 -3.89
C GLY A 41 -17.66 2.56 -5.39
N ARG A 42 -18.94 2.58 -5.74
CA ARG A 42 -19.38 2.59 -7.14
C ARG A 42 -18.85 3.85 -7.85
N GLY A 43 -18.11 3.64 -8.94
CA GLY A 43 -17.52 4.74 -9.71
C GLY A 43 -16.52 5.60 -8.93
N GLY A 44 -15.95 5.07 -7.86
CA GLY A 44 -15.00 5.81 -7.04
C GLY A 44 -15.66 6.79 -6.07
N ARG A 45 -16.96 6.66 -5.85
CA ARG A 45 -17.76 7.61 -5.06
C ARG A 45 -17.21 7.86 -3.66
N ASN A 46 -16.85 6.80 -2.94
CA ASN A 46 -16.36 6.94 -1.57
C ASN A 46 -15.02 7.64 -1.53
N ILE A 47 -14.13 7.28 -2.44
CA ILE A 47 -12.80 7.91 -2.55
C ILE A 47 -12.93 9.39 -2.86
N HIS A 48 -13.77 9.75 -3.83
CA HIS A 48 -13.98 11.15 -4.20
C HIS A 48 -14.53 11.96 -3.04
N THR A 49 -15.48 11.40 -2.29
CA THR A 49 -16.05 12.07 -1.12
C THR A 49 -14.97 12.31 -0.06
N LEU A 50 -14.18 11.29 0.22
CA LEU A 50 -13.13 11.36 1.25
C LEU A 50 -12.01 12.33 0.85
N GLU A 51 -11.60 12.32 -0.42
CA GLU A 51 -10.60 13.26 -0.92
C GLU A 51 -11.07 14.70 -0.79
N ARG A 52 -12.34 14.93 -1.08
CA ARG A 52 -12.93 16.26 -0.96
C ARG A 52 -13.00 16.73 0.49
N MET A 53 -13.33 15.82 1.42
CA MET A 53 -13.45 16.15 2.85
C MET A 53 -12.10 16.40 3.51
N THR A 54 -11.07 15.71 3.10
CA THR A 54 -9.75 15.75 3.75
C THR A 54 -8.75 16.65 3.04
N GLY A 55 -8.98 16.96 1.76
CA GLY A 55 -8.03 17.69 0.94
C GLY A 55 -6.80 16.87 0.56
N LYS A 56 -6.83 15.55 0.77
CA LYS A 56 -5.71 14.65 0.49
C LYS A 56 -6.10 13.61 -0.53
N LYS A 57 -5.12 13.17 -1.32
CA LYS A 57 -5.27 11.99 -2.18
C LYS A 57 -5.38 10.76 -1.29
N HIS A 58 -6.26 9.85 -1.67
CA HIS A 58 -6.46 8.59 -0.94
C HIS A 58 -5.98 7.41 -1.78
N GLU A 59 -5.15 6.58 -1.18
CA GLU A 59 -4.72 5.32 -1.79
C GLU A 59 -5.20 4.18 -0.91
N ILE A 60 -5.57 3.07 -1.53
CA ILE A 60 -6.10 1.90 -0.84
C ILE A 60 -5.24 0.71 -1.18
N ILE A 61 -4.77 0.01 -0.16
CA ILE A 61 -4.00 -1.22 -0.31
C ILE A 61 -4.72 -2.30 0.49
N GLU A 62 -4.95 -3.43 -0.15
CA GLU A 62 -5.54 -4.59 0.52
C GLU A 62 -4.49 -5.28 1.37
N TYR A 63 -4.81 -5.52 2.64
CA TYR A 63 -3.93 -6.28 3.52
C TYR A 63 -3.94 -7.76 3.18
N SER A 64 -2.80 -8.42 3.38
CA SER A 64 -2.67 -9.86 3.34
C SER A 64 -1.65 -10.28 4.38
N ASP A 65 -1.89 -11.39 5.06
CA ASP A 65 -0.92 -11.97 6.00
C ASP A 65 0.27 -12.57 5.26
N ASP A 66 0.11 -12.86 3.97
CA ASP A 66 1.19 -13.35 3.12
C ASP A 66 1.99 -12.15 2.60
N PRO A 67 3.28 -12.01 2.98
CA PRO A 67 4.10 -10.90 2.51
C PRO A 67 4.16 -10.77 0.99
N ASP A 68 4.22 -11.90 0.29
CA ASP A 68 4.24 -11.95 -1.17
C ASP A 68 2.98 -11.28 -1.73
N GLN A 69 1.81 -11.73 -1.29
CA GLN A 69 0.54 -11.17 -1.76
C GLN A 69 0.37 -9.71 -1.36
N PHE A 70 0.79 -9.33 -0.15
CA PHE A 70 0.70 -7.94 0.29
C PHE A 70 1.53 -7.02 -0.59
N MET A 71 2.75 -7.43 -0.94
CA MET A 71 3.62 -6.62 -1.79
C MET A 71 3.06 -6.47 -3.20
N LYS A 72 2.46 -7.52 -3.73
CA LYS A 72 1.75 -7.45 -5.01
C LYS A 72 0.60 -6.46 -4.94
N ASN A 73 -0.17 -6.49 -3.86
CA ASN A 73 -1.29 -5.54 -3.67
C ASN A 73 -0.80 -4.10 -3.57
N ALA A 74 0.30 -3.87 -2.86
CA ALA A 74 0.84 -2.54 -2.63
C ALA A 74 1.43 -1.90 -3.89
N LEU A 75 1.89 -2.71 -4.85
CA LEU A 75 2.52 -2.22 -6.07
C LEU A 75 1.55 -2.08 -7.24
N LYS A 76 0.29 -2.47 -7.10
CA LYS A 76 -0.68 -2.27 -8.18
C LYS A 76 -0.70 -0.81 -8.60
N PRO A 77 -0.80 -0.49 -9.89
CA PRO A 77 -1.09 -1.37 -11.04
C PRO A 77 0.15 -2.04 -11.66
N ALA A 78 1.33 -1.89 -11.09
CA ALA A 78 2.52 -2.56 -11.61
C ALA A 78 2.36 -4.08 -11.52
N MET A 79 2.78 -4.78 -12.57
CA MET A 79 2.72 -6.24 -12.64
C MET A 79 3.95 -6.84 -11.98
N VAL A 80 3.74 -7.50 -10.85
CA VAL A 80 4.80 -8.19 -10.12
C VAL A 80 4.94 -9.61 -10.65
N ARG A 81 6.15 -9.97 -11.08
CA ARG A 81 6.45 -11.31 -11.58
C ARG A 81 6.83 -12.26 -10.46
N GLU A 82 7.62 -11.78 -9.50
CA GLU A 82 8.14 -12.62 -8.42
C GLU A 82 8.43 -11.78 -7.20
N VAL A 83 8.17 -12.35 -6.02
CA VAL A 83 8.59 -11.80 -4.75
C VAL A 83 9.40 -12.87 -4.03
N ARG A 84 10.63 -12.53 -3.64
CA ARG A 84 11.50 -13.43 -2.88
C ARG A 84 11.84 -12.79 -1.55
N VAL A 85 11.47 -13.43 -0.46
CA VAL A 85 11.84 -13.00 0.87
C VAL A 85 13.03 -13.83 1.32
N ILE A 86 14.14 -13.17 1.63
CA ILE A 86 15.39 -13.80 2.00
C ILE A 86 15.69 -13.47 3.45
N GLU A 87 15.98 -14.49 4.27
CA GLU A 87 16.42 -14.30 5.63
C GLU A 87 17.95 -14.45 5.65
N ARG A 88 18.61 -13.42 6.17
CA ARG A 88 20.08 -13.40 6.28
C ARG A 88 20.53 -14.15 7.51
N THR A 89 21.82 -14.49 7.55
CA THR A 89 22.41 -15.21 8.70
C THR A 89 22.32 -14.42 10.01
N ASP A 90 22.21 -13.09 9.93
CA ASP A 90 22.02 -12.22 11.09
C ASP A 90 20.55 -12.12 11.54
N GLY A 91 19.66 -12.88 10.92
CA GLY A 91 18.23 -12.89 11.21
C GLY A 91 17.43 -11.79 10.50
N LYS A 92 18.09 -10.88 9.82
CA LYS A 92 17.42 -9.81 9.09
C LYS A 92 16.82 -10.35 7.79
N LYS A 93 15.61 -9.87 7.47
CA LYS A 93 14.90 -10.24 6.26
C LYS A 93 14.98 -9.13 5.23
N MET A 94 15.06 -9.51 3.98
CA MET A 94 14.94 -8.60 2.87
C MET A 94 14.04 -9.20 1.80
N ALA A 95 13.40 -8.36 1.01
CA ALA A 95 12.57 -8.80 -0.11
C ALA A 95 13.15 -8.29 -1.42
N VAL A 96 13.17 -9.15 -2.41
CA VAL A 96 13.52 -8.78 -3.79
C VAL A 96 12.28 -8.98 -4.63
N ILE A 97 11.81 -7.91 -5.24
CA ILE A 97 10.59 -7.90 -6.04
C ILE A 97 10.96 -7.66 -7.48
N THR A 98 10.60 -8.61 -8.34
CA THR A 98 10.81 -8.48 -9.79
C THR A 98 9.51 -8.08 -10.44
N VAL A 99 9.51 -6.95 -11.12
CA VAL A 99 8.33 -6.45 -11.83
C VAL A 99 8.55 -6.57 -13.33
N ASN A 100 7.45 -6.47 -14.08
CA ASN A 100 7.53 -6.38 -15.54
C ASN A 100 8.40 -5.16 -15.90
N PRO A 101 9.38 -5.29 -16.81
CA PRO A 101 10.29 -4.17 -17.14
C PRO A 101 9.58 -2.86 -17.49
N LYS A 102 8.45 -2.93 -18.18
CA LYS A 102 7.68 -1.74 -18.54
C LYS A 102 7.04 -1.05 -17.33
N ASP A 103 6.89 -1.75 -16.22
CA ASP A 103 6.22 -1.25 -15.02
C ASP A 103 7.21 -0.80 -13.94
N LYS A 104 8.51 -0.93 -14.17
CA LYS A 104 9.51 -0.63 -13.15
C LYS A 104 9.42 0.81 -12.65
N GLY A 105 9.24 1.76 -13.57
CA GLY A 105 9.10 3.17 -13.20
C GLY A 105 7.88 3.42 -12.34
N VAL A 106 6.75 2.80 -12.67
CA VAL A 106 5.52 2.92 -11.87
C VAL A 106 5.69 2.28 -10.50
N ALA A 107 6.34 1.13 -10.43
CA ALA A 107 6.56 0.42 -9.17
C ALA A 107 7.42 1.23 -8.21
N ILE A 108 8.49 1.85 -8.70
CA ILE A 108 9.39 2.66 -7.88
C ILE A 108 8.75 4.01 -7.55
N GLY A 109 8.05 4.58 -8.51
CA GLY A 109 7.39 5.87 -8.37
C GLY A 109 8.34 7.04 -8.54
N LYS A 110 7.75 8.22 -8.71
CA LYS A 110 8.50 9.46 -8.86
C LYS A 110 9.34 9.71 -7.60
N ASN A 111 10.64 9.92 -7.78
CA ASN A 111 11.59 10.13 -6.68
C ASN A 111 11.64 8.97 -5.69
N GLY A 112 11.27 7.77 -6.13
CA GLY A 112 11.31 6.58 -5.29
C GLY A 112 10.19 6.48 -4.25
N LYS A 113 9.15 7.27 -4.36
CA LYS A 113 8.05 7.34 -3.36
C LYS A 113 7.39 6.00 -3.08
N ASN A 114 7.05 5.27 -4.13
CA ASN A 114 6.35 4.00 -3.96
C ASN A 114 7.26 2.95 -3.35
N ALA A 115 8.54 2.96 -3.72
CA ALA A 115 9.52 2.06 -3.14
C ALA A 115 9.72 2.35 -1.65
N GLU A 116 9.82 3.62 -1.27
CA GLU A 116 9.97 4.02 0.14
C GLU A 116 8.74 3.65 0.95
N ARG A 117 7.56 3.89 0.40
CA ARG A 117 6.31 3.50 1.05
C ARG A 117 6.26 1.99 1.29
N LEU A 118 6.64 1.21 0.29
CA LEU A 118 6.64 -0.24 0.41
C LEU A 118 7.64 -0.71 1.47
N ARG A 119 8.82 -0.11 1.53
CA ARG A 119 9.81 -0.42 2.59
C ARG A 119 9.24 -0.17 3.97
N PHE A 120 8.57 0.96 4.15
CA PHE A 120 7.93 1.31 5.41
C PHE A 120 6.88 0.27 5.81
N LEU A 121 6.01 -0.10 4.88
CA LEU A 121 4.93 -1.06 5.15
C LEU A 121 5.46 -2.48 5.39
N ALA A 122 6.46 -2.89 4.64
CA ALA A 122 7.07 -4.21 4.80
C ALA A 122 7.73 -4.37 6.16
N LYS A 123 8.38 -3.32 6.64
CA LYS A 123 8.97 -3.31 7.97
C LYS A 123 7.89 -3.33 9.05
N ARG A 124 6.84 -2.54 8.86
CA ARG A 124 5.76 -2.39 9.84
C ARG A 124 5.00 -3.69 10.07
N TYR A 125 4.68 -4.42 9.00
CA TYR A 125 3.82 -5.61 9.09
C TYR A 125 4.56 -6.93 9.12
N PHE A 126 5.74 -7.00 8.54
CA PHE A 126 6.43 -8.28 8.32
C PHE A 126 7.87 -8.31 8.83
N ASP A 127 8.31 -7.22 9.44
CA ASP A 127 9.68 -7.09 9.94
C ASP A 127 10.73 -7.34 8.84
N ILE A 128 10.42 -6.92 7.63
CA ILE A 128 11.34 -6.97 6.50
C ILE A 128 12.14 -5.67 6.48
N GLN A 129 13.46 -5.77 6.62
CA GLN A 129 14.34 -4.61 6.82
C GLN A 129 14.62 -3.84 5.53
N ASN A 130 14.59 -4.50 4.39
CA ASN A 130 14.87 -3.86 3.13
C ASN A 130 14.07 -4.49 2.00
N VAL A 131 13.71 -3.66 1.01
CA VAL A 131 12.98 -4.09 -0.19
C VAL A 131 13.72 -3.55 -1.41
N SER A 132 14.01 -4.41 -2.35
CA SER A 132 14.62 -4.04 -3.64
C SER A 132 13.63 -4.36 -4.75
N ILE A 133 13.42 -3.39 -5.65
CA ILE A 133 12.55 -3.56 -6.82
C ILE A 133 13.44 -3.64 -8.06
N THR A 134 13.36 -4.76 -8.76
CA THR A 134 14.19 -5.01 -9.94
C THR A 134 13.38 -5.29 -11.20
#